data_5c3273dd07363eb50925a5603d5c7287
#
_entry.id   5c3273dd07363eb50925a5603d5c7287
#
_cell.length_a   1.000
_cell.length_b   1.000
_cell.length_c   1.000
_cell.angle_alpha   90.00
_cell.angle_beta   90.00
_cell.angle_gamma   90.00
#
_symmetry.space_group_name_H-M   'P 1'
#
loop_
_entity.id
_entity.type
_entity.pdbx_description
1 polymer ?
#
loop_
_entity_poly.entity_id
_entity_poly.type
_entity_poly.pdbx_seq_one_letter_code
_entity_poly.pdbx_strand_id
1 'polypeptide(L)'
;MVHPKRDGVFNISQLEYANRGAHYFAGVAVHSRQYPVQEDGEMVSADKALRKTTCAWWVYGEQPLWSSAERSVTCMAQYSENTCHQSACYRYAEAGCAYTDSLNLCGATVQCARFKQGTECSVELTYRHQLNRHIALQPSFQYINNKAGSFTVLSARLCC
;
A
#
# COMPACT_ATOMS: atom_id res chain seq x y z
N MET A 1 -30.94 8.81 -5.50
CA MET A 1 -30.79 9.28 -6.89
C MET A 1 -29.40 9.91 -7.02
N VAL A 2 -28.54 9.39 -7.88
CA VAL A 2 -27.17 9.92 -8.08
C VAL A 2 -27.25 11.12 -9.01
N HIS A 3 -26.67 12.24 -8.62
CA HIS A 3 -26.59 13.47 -9.42
C HIS A 3 -25.15 13.67 -9.94
N PRO A 4 -24.81 13.18 -11.15
CA PRO A 4 -23.41 13.18 -11.66
C PRO A 4 -22.77 14.58 -11.67
N LYS A 5 -23.56 15.64 -11.90
CA LYS A 5 -23.09 17.03 -11.88
C LYS A 5 -22.69 17.54 -10.49
N ARG A 6 -23.28 16.96 -9.42
CA ARG A 6 -23.01 17.35 -8.03
C ARG A 6 -22.03 16.38 -7.35
N ASP A 7 -22.22 15.10 -7.59
CA ASP A 7 -21.50 14.04 -6.88
C ASP A 7 -20.21 13.64 -7.60
N GLY A 8 -20.08 13.95 -8.88
CA GLY A 8 -18.94 13.60 -9.74
C GLY A 8 -18.99 12.14 -10.19
N VAL A 9 -18.03 11.77 -11.03
CA VAL A 9 -17.82 10.41 -11.52
C VAL A 9 -16.44 9.95 -11.08
N PHE A 10 -16.37 8.76 -10.50
CA PHE A 10 -15.12 8.09 -10.15
C PHE A 10 -14.84 7.01 -11.20
N ASN A 11 -13.66 7.06 -11.77
CA ASN A 11 -13.18 6.08 -12.74
C ASN A 11 -11.90 5.45 -12.22
N ILE A 12 -11.80 4.12 -12.32
CA ILE A 12 -10.60 3.34 -12.08
C ILE A 12 -10.35 2.50 -13.32
N SER A 13 -9.11 2.51 -13.79
CA SER A 13 -8.64 1.66 -14.87
C SER A 13 -7.34 1.00 -14.45
N GLN A 14 -7.24 -0.32 -14.67
CA GLN A 14 -6.07 -1.12 -14.33
C GLN A 14 -5.74 -2.05 -15.48
N LEU A 15 -4.45 -2.18 -15.76
CA LEU A 15 -3.88 -3.20 -16.62
C LEU A 15 -3.14 -4.20 -15.76
N GLU A 16 -3.30 -5.47 -16.07
CA GLU A 16 -2.64 -6.57 -15.38
C GLU A 16 -1.91 -7.45 -16.39
N TYR A 17 -0.72 -7.90 -16.02
CA TYR A 17 0.07 -8.88 -16.76
C TYR A 17 0.52 -9.97 -15.79
N ALA A 18 0.21 -11.22 -16.09
CA ALA A 18 0.62 -12.39 -15.33
C ALA A 18 1.37 -13.37 -16.22
N ASN A 19 2.53 -13.83 -15.78
CA ASN A 19 3.33 -14.82 -16.49
C ASN A 19 4.21 -15.63 -15.54
N ARG A 20 4.12 -16.97 -15.61
CA ARG A 20 4.95 -17.89 -14.83
C ARG A 20 5.00 -17.59 -13.32
N GLY A 21 3.87 -17.22 -12.73
CA GLY A 21 3.76 -16.85 -11.31
C GLY A 21 4.17 -15.41 -10.99
N ALA A 22 4.68 -14.66 -11.95
CA ALA A 22 4.88 -13.23 -11.81
C ALA A 22 3.57 -12.47 -12.07
N HIS A 23 3.31 -11.42 -11.29
CA HIS A 23 2.16 -10.55 -11.44
C HIS A 23 2.60 -9.08 -11.47
N TYR A 24 2.15 -8.36 -12.47
CA TYR A 24 2.40 -6.92 -12.59
C TYR A 24 1.10 -6.22 -12.91
N PHE A 25 0.86 -5.11 -12.26
CA PHE A 25 -0.25 -4.25 -12.64
C PHE A 25 0.07 -2.77 -12.49
N ALA A 26 -0.58 -1.99 -13.31
CA ALA A 26 -0.53 -0.54 -13.26
C ALA A 26 -1.94 0.02 -13.40
N GLY A 27 -2.26 1.03 -12.65
CA GLY A 27 -3.59 1.61 -12.66
C GLY A 27 -3.59 3.10 -12.44
N VAL A 28 -4.72 3.69 -12.81
CA VAL A 28 -5.05 5.09 -12.58
C VAL A 28 -6.46 5.20 -12.02
N ALA A 29 -6.64 6.16 -11.13
CA ALA A 29 -7.94 6.52 -10.60
C ALA A 29 -8.15 8.03 -10.77
N VAL A 30 -9.32 8.42 -11.25
CA VAL A 30 -9.69 9.84 -11.44
C VAL A 30 -11.09 10.07 -10.90
N HIS A 31 -11.23 11.12 -10.12
CA HIS A 31 -12.52 11.59 -9.65
C HIS A 31 -12.81 12.97 -10.23
N SER A 32 -13.91 13.10 -10.98
CA SER A 32 -14.24 14.35 -11.70
C SER A 32 -14.73 15.48 -10.79
N ARG A 33 -15.13 15.17 -9.54
CA ARG A 33 -15.49 16.19 -8.57
C ARG A 33 -14.27 16.98 -8.14
N GLN A 34 -14.42 18.28 -8.13
CA GLN A 34 -13.40 19.19 -7.63
C GLN A 34 -13.52 19.32 -6.11
N TYR A 35 -12.43 19.07 -5.41
CA TYR A 35 -12.34 19.23 -3.96
C TYR A 35 -11.48 20.47 -3.62
N PRO A 36 -11.73 21.12 -2.47
CA PRO A 36 -10.87 22.19 -2.01
C PRO A 36 -9.48 21.62 -1.70
N VAL A 37 -8.45 22.37 -2.06
CA VAL A 37 -7.06 22.04 -1.71
C VAL A 37 -6.89 22.23 -0.21
N GLN A 38 -6.37 21.21 0.48
CA GLN A 38 -5.98 21.33 1.88
C GLN A 38 -4.57 21.94 1.96
N GLU A 39 -4.46 23.15 2.46
CA GLU A 39 -3.19 23.73 2.86
C GLU A 39 -3.04 23.60 4.38
N ASP A 40 -1.93 22.97 4.80
CA ASP A 40 -1.45 22.88 6.20
C ASP A 40 -2.47 22.52 7.29
N GLY A 41 -3.46 21.68 6.99
CA GLY A 41 -4.40 21.18 7.98
C GLY A 41 -5.56 22.11 8.31
N GLU A 42 -5.61 23.33 7.78
CA GLU A 42 -6.76 24.22 7.89
C GLU A 42 -7.62 24.14 6.64
N MET A 43 -8.92 24.05 6.83
CA MET A 43 -9.89 24.23 5.74
C MET A 43 -9.83 25.69 5.31
N VAL A 44 -9.18 25.97 4.18
CA VAL A 44 -9.24 27.28 3.55
C VAL A 44 -10.71 27.61 3.25
N SER A 45 -11.16 28.77 3.69
CA SER A 45 -12.54 29.21 3.49
C SER A 45 -12.98 29.04 2.03
N ALA A 46 -14.19 28.55 1.82
CA ALA A 46 -14.73 28.04 0.54
C ALA A 46 -14.62 29.00 -0.65
N ASP A 47 -14.38 30.28 -0.40
CA ASP A 47 -14.35 31.34 -1.41
C ASP A 47 -13.00 31.51 -2.12
N LYS A 48 -11.91 30.95 -1.58
CA LYS A 48 -10.54 31.03 -2.15
C LYS A 48 -9.92 29.68 -2.49
N ALA A 49 -10.61 28.57 -2.25
CA ALA A 49 -10.05 27.24 -2.44
C ALA A 49 -9.92 26.91 -3.94
N LEU A 50 -8.69 26.78 -4.42
CA LEU A 50 -8.39 26.15 -5.70
C LEU A 50 -8.99 24.74 -5.72
N ARG A 51 -10.02 24.51 -6.53
CA ARG A 51 -10.65 23.21 -6.70
C ARG A 51 -9.91 22.43 -7.77
N LYS A 52 -9.42 21.25 -7.44
CA LYS A 52 -8.71 20.37 -8.38
C LYS A 52 -9.35 18.99 -8.41
N THR A 53 -9.31 18.38 -9.59
CA THR A 53 -9.68 16.98 -9.81
C THR A 53 -8.71 16.05 -9.07
N THR A 54 -9.21 15.02 -8.41
CA THR A 54 -8.38 14.01 -7.74
C THR A 54 -7.94 12.96 -8.74
N CYS A 55 -6.65 12.74 -8.82
CA CYS A 55 -6.04 11.72 -9.66
C CYS A 55 -4.98 10.97 -8.85
N ALA A 56 -4.96 9.66 -9.01
CA ALA A 56 -3.95 8.77 -8.44
C ALA A 56 -3.49 7.76 -9.48
N TRP A 57 -2.28 7.28 -9.35
CA TRP A 57 -1.76 6.17 -10.14
C TRP A 57 -0.92 5.25 -9.28
N TRP A 58 -0.83 3.98 -9.69
CA TRP A 58 -0.03 2.99 -8.99
C TRP A 58 0.57 1.99 -9.96
N VAL A 59 1.68 1.42 -9.52
CA VAL A 59 2.32 0.27 -10.14
C VAL A 59 2.62 -0.76 -9.05
N TYR A 60 2.52 -2.02 -9.39
CA TYR A 60 2.86 -3.15 -8.55
C TYR A 60 3.56 -4.21 -9.39
N GLY A 61 4.54 -4.86 -8.79
CA GLY A 61 5.19 -6.03 -9.37
C GLY A 61 5.48 -7.06 -8.28
N GLU A 62 5.16 -8.31 -8.59
CA GLU A 62 5.52 -9.48 -7.80
C GLU A 62 6.24 -10.48 -8.70
N GLN A 63 7.42 -10.90 -8.29
CA GLN A 63 8.29 -11.76 -9.07
C GLN A 63 8.80 -12.93 -8.21
N PRO A 64 8.49 -14.19 -8.57
CA PRO A 64 9.22 -15.33 -8.06
C PRO A 64 10.67 -15.27 -8.54
N LEU A 65 11.61 -15.18 -7.61
CA LEU A 65 13.05 -15.18 -7.91
C LEU A 65 13.62 -16.58 -7.97
N TRP A 66 13.06 -17.47 -7.17
CA TRP A 66 13.46 -18.86 -7.10
C TRP A 66 12.28 -19.71 -6.66
N SER A 67 12.18 -20.91 -7.23
CA SER A 67 11.14 -21.88 -6.89
C SER A 67 11.68 -23.29 -7.06
N SER A 68 11.38 -24.16 -6.09
CA SER A 68 11.55 -25.61 -6.16
C SER A 68 10.20 -26.28 -5.83
N ALA A 69 10.12 -27.59 -5.78
CA ALA A 69 8.87 -28.33 -5.56
C ALA A 69 8.09 -27.89 -4.29
N GLU A 70 8.81 -27.53 -3.23
CA GLU A 70 8.20 -27.21 -1.92
C GLU A 70 8.59 -25.85 -1.36
N ARG A 71 9.46 -25.10 -2.06
CA ARG A 71 10.03 -23.86 -1.53
C ARG A 71 10.06 -22.79 -2.60
N SER A 72 9.82 -21.55 -2.21
CA SER A 72 9.94 -20.43 -3.12
C SER A 72 10.43 -19.18 -2.42
N VAL A 73 11.06 -18.30 -3.19
CA VAL A 73 11.36 -16.92 -2.82
C VAL A 73 10.67 -16.01 -3.82
N THR A 74 9.79 -15.18 -3.31
CA THR A 74 9.05 -14.20 -4.12
C THR A 74 9.32 -12.81 -3.56
N CYS A 75 9.64 -11.86 -4.44
CA CYS A 75 9.80 -10.46 -4.07
C CYS A 75 8.73 -9.61 -4.75
N MET A 76 8.33 -8.56 -4.07
CA MET A 76 7.35 -7.60 -4.54
C MET A 76 7.85 -6.17 -4.38
N ALA A 77 7.36 -5.29 -5.22
CA ALA A 77 7.51 -3.86 -5.06
C ALA A 77 6.26 -3.14 -5.55
N GLN A 78 5.89 -2.07 -4.86
CA GLN A 78 4.80 -1.19 -5.29
C GLN A 78 5.16 0.27 -5.08
N TYR A 79 4.56 1.09 -5.93
CA TYR A 79 4.63 2.53 -5.83
C TYR A 79 3.29 3.14 -6.21
N SER A 80 2.86 4.13 -5.47
CA SER A 80 1.67 4.91 -5.80
C SER A 80 1.87 6.39 -5.51
N GLU A 81 1.24 7.21 -6.32
CA GLU A 81 1.23 8.65 -6.14
C GLU A 81 -0.16 9.22 -6.37
N ASN A 82 -0.56 10.10 -5.49
CA ASN A 82 -1.74 10.92 -5.65
C ASN A 82 -1.27 12.30 -6.15
N THR A 83 -1.62 12.62 -7.39
CA THR A 83 -1.21 13.89 -8.05
C THR A 83 -1.95 15.11 -7.52
N CYS A 84 -2.94 14.90 -6.65
CA CYS A 84 -3.74 15.98 -6.07
C CYS A 84 -3.31 16.28 -4.64
N HIS A 85 -3.08 17.55 -4.35
CA HIS A 85 -2.72 18.06 -3.01
C HIS A 85 -3.84 17.91 -1.95
N GLN A 86 -4.81 17.04 -2.21
CA GLN A 86 -5.99 16.82 -1.37
C GLN A 86 -5.87 15.58 -0.47
N SER A 87 -4.88 14.74 -0.73
CA SER A 87 -4.64 13.54 0.08
C SER A 87 -3.61 13.84 1.18
N ALA A 88 -3.87 13.35 2.39
CA ALA A 88 -2.91 13.43 3.48
C ALA A 88 -1.61 12.69 3.11
N CYS A 89 -1.74 11.46 2.58
CA CYS A 89 -0.65 10.69 1.99
C CYS A 89 -0.66 10.85 0.47
N TYR A 90 0.40 11.37 -0.12
CA TYR A 90 0.48 11.61 -1.55
C TYR A 90 1.49 10.74 -2.30
N ARG A 91 2.36 10.05 -1.58
CA ARG A 91 3.28 9.04 -2.13
C ARG A 91 3.39 7.86 -1.21
N TYR A 92 3.46 6.67 -1.78
CA TYR A 92 3.70 5.44 -1.06
C TYR A 92 4.63 4.55 -1.88
N ALA A 93 5.61 3.97 -1.24
CA ALA A 93 6.52 2.99 -1.82
C ALA A 93 6.68 1.83 -0.84
N GLU A 94 6.68 0.63 -1.35
CA GLU A 94 6.93 -0.59 -0.57
C GLU A 94 7.74 -1.57 -1.40
N ALA A 95 8.62 -2.31 -0.76
CA ALA A 95 9.31 -3.45 -1.33
C ALA A 95 9.49 -4.52 -0.25
N GLY A 96 9.43 -5.77 -0.65
CA GLY A 96 9.61 -6.89 0.28
C GLY A 96 9.90 -8.18 -0.43
N CYS A 97 10.35 -9.16 0.34
CA CYS A 97 10.56 -10.52 -0.12
C CYS A 97 10.00 -11.49 0.90
N ALA A 98 9.49 -12.61 0.42
CA ALA A 98 9.00 -13.71 1.22
C ALA A 98 9.63 -15.02 0.77
N TYR A 99 10.09 -15.78 1.75
CA TYR A 99 10.41 -17.19 1.61
C TYR A 99 9.23 -18.02 2.09
N THR A 100 8.83 -18.99 1.31
CA THR A 100 7.72 -19.89 1.64
C THR A 100 8.17 -21.35 1.47
N ASP A 101 7.82 -22.18 2.42
CA ASP A 101 7.87 -23.64 2.29
C ASP A 101 6.50 -24.25 2.65
N SER A 102 6.41 -25.59 2.71
CA SER A 102 5.15 -26.29 2.96
C SER A 102 4.46 -25.90 4.28
N LEU A 103 5.19 -25.43 5.28
CA LEU A 103 4.68 -25.11 6.62
C LEU A 103 4.93 -23.66 7.04
N ASN A 104 5.89 -22.97 6.41
CA ASN A 104 6.40 -21.71 6.88
C ASN A 104 6.33 -20.64 5.79
N LEU A 105 6.11 -19.40 6.23
CA LEU A 105 6.35 -18.19 5.46
C LEU A 105 7.19 -17.25 6.31
N CYS A 106 8.30 -16.77 5.77
CA CYS A 106 9.12 -15.74 6.39
C CYS A 106 9.22 -14.57 5.41
N GLY A 107 8.76 -13.41 5.83
CA GLY A 107 8.71 -12.21 4.99
C GLY A 107 9.37 -11.02 5.65
N ALA A 108 9.97 -10.16 4.84
CA ALA A 108 10.47 -8.86 5.23
C ALA A 108 9.98 -7.80 4.24
N THR A 109 9.46 -6.69 4.76
CA THR A 109 9.03 -5.55 3.95
C THR A 109 9.60 -4.25 4.49
N VAL A 110 9.86 -3.32 3.59
CA VAL A 110 10.16 -1.92 3.87
C VAL A 110 9.15 -1.09 3.14
N GLN A 111 8.52 -0.17 3.85
CA GLN A 111 7.54 0.75 3.28
C GLN A 111 7.80 2.17 3.72
N CYS A 112 7.53 3.13 2.84
CA CYS A 112 7.64 4.55 3.11
C CYS A 112 6.42 5.26 2.54
N ALA A 113 5.76 6.03 3.40
CA ALA A 113 4.64 6.90 3.04
C ALA A 113 5.04 8.36 3.23
N ARG A 114 4.77 9.19 2.23
CA ARG A 114 5.01 10.62 2.31
C ARG A 114 3.72 11.38 2.50
N PHE A 115 3.64 12.03 3.62
CA PHE A 115 2.54 12.91 4.02
C PHE A 115 2.94 14.37 3.84
N LYS A 116 1.97 15.27 3.84
CA LYS A 116 2.23 16.72 3.86
C LYS A 116 3.08 17.15 5.06
N GLN A 117 2.88 16.48 6.19
CA GLN A 117 3.56 16.81 7.47
C GLN A 117 4.90 16.11 7.64
N GLY A 118 5.28 15.18 6.77
CA GLY A 118 6.54 14.43 6.87
C GLY A 118 6.50 13.10 6.18
N THR A 119 7.56 12.33 6.34
CA THR A 119 7.68 10.97 5.83
C THR A 119 7.61 9.99 7.00
N GLU A 120 6.90 8.91 6.81
CA GLU A 120 6.88 7.75 7.71
C GLU A 120 7.44 6.55 6.94
N CYS A 121 8.43 5.89 7.53
CA CYS A 121 8.97 4.64 6.99
C CYS A 121 8.88 3.56 8.05
N SER A 122 8.60 2.34 7.63
CA SER A 122 8.61 1.19 8.51
C SER A 122 9.27 -0.02 7.86
N VAL A 123 9.80 -0.87 8.72
CA VAL A 123 10.32 -2.20 8.37
C VAL A 123 9.48 -3.21 9.12
N GLU A 124 8.98 -4.21 8.41
CA GLU A 124 8.23 -5.31 9.01
C GLU A 124 8.92 -6.63 8.72
N LEU A 125 9.02 -7.46 9.77
CA LEU A 125 9.42 -8.86 9.69
C LEU A 125 8.24 -9.70 10.13
N THR A 126 7.83 -10.63 9.27
CA THR A 126 6.71 -11.54 9.54
C THR A 126 7.18 -12.97 9.41
N TYR A 127 6.79 -13.80 10.36
CA TYR A 127 6.94 -15.22 10.30
C TYR A 127 5.59 -15.89 10.52
N ARG A 128 5.22 -16.83 9.64
CA ARG A 128 4.00 -17.64 9.78
C ARG A 128 4.39 -19.11 9.81
N HIS A 129 3.87 -19.81 10.79
CA HIS A 129 4.02 -21.26 10.93
C HIS A 129 2.65 -21.94 10.92
N GLN A 130 2.48 -22.92 10.04
CA GLN A 130 1.29 -23.75 9.99
C GLN A 130 1.38 -24.85 11.04
N LEU A 131 0.59 -24.77 12.12
CA LEU A 131 0.54 -25.77 13.20
C LEU A 131 -0.21 -27.01 12.77
N ASN A 132 -1.30 -26.84 12.02
CA ASN A 132 -2.09 -27.91 11.42
C ASN A 132 -2.90 -27.35 10.24
N ARG A 133 -3.72 -28.18 9.56
CA ARG A 133 -4.50 -27.76 8.39
C ARG A 133 -5.47 -26.60 8.64
N HIS A 134 -5.79 -26.28 9.88
CA HIS A 134 -6.78 -25.27 10.26
C HIS A 134 -6.18 -24.12 11.05
N ILE A 135 -4.97 -24.26 11.61
CA ILE A 135 -4.42 -23.28 12.54
C ILE A 135 -3.00 -22.91 12.12
N ALA A 136 -2.76 -21.60 12.02
CA ALA A 136 -1.42 -21.04 11.84
C ALA A 136 -1.15 -19.96 12.88
N LEU A 137 0.09 -19.84 13.32
CA LEU A 137 0.59 -18.77 14.19
C LEU A 137 1.44 -17.81 13.35
N GLN A 138 1.17 -16.52 13.47
CA GLN A 138 1.88 -15.50 12.73
C GLN A 138 2.32 -14.35 13.65
N PRO A 139 3.52 -14.44 14.27
CA PRO A 139 4.16 -13.30 14.88
C PRO A 139 4.66 -12.31 13.83
N SER A 140 4.63 -11.02 14.15
CA SER A 140 5.28 -9.97 13.38
C SER A 140 5.97 -8.97 14.29
N PHE A 141 7.05 -8.41 13.77
CA PHE A 141 7.81 -7.31 14.35
C PHE A 141 7.81 -6.16 13.36
N GLN A 142 7.44 -4.98 13.83
CA GLN A 142 7.43 -3.77 13.01
C GLN A 142 8.19 -2.65 13.73
N TYR A 143 9.11 -2.02 13.01
CA TYR A 143 9.79 -0.81 13.43
C TYR A 143 9.30 0.34 12.56
N ILE A 144 8.79 1.40 13.18
CA ILE A 144 8.22 2.57 12.51
C ILE A 144 9.02 3.79 12.90
N ASN A 145 9.40 4.58 11.91
CA ASN A 145 10.10 5.85 12.06
C ASN A 145 9.30 6.94 11.36
N ASN A 146 8.93 7.97 12.10
CA ASN A 146 8.25 9.15 11.57
C ASN A 146 8.78 10.43 12.21
N LYS A 147 8.21 11.58 11.82
CA LYS A 147 8.63 12.89 12.33
C LYS A 147 8.47 13.05 13.86
N ALA A 148 7.58 12.31 14.49
CA ALA A 148 7.33 12.36 15.93
C ALA A 148 8.30 11.47 16.74
N GLY A 149 9.01 10.56 16.08
CA GLY A 149 9.94 9.62 16.70
C GLY A 149 9.87 8.22 16.08
N SER A 150 10.48 7.29 16.76
CA SER A 150 10.50 5.88 16.36
C SER A 150 9.86 5.01 17.43
N PHE A 151 9.13 4.00 17.02
CA PHE A 151 8.52 3.03 17.90
C PHE A 151 8.48 1.63 17.28
N THR A 152 8.36 0.64 18.15
CA THR A 152 8.35 -0.78 17.79
C THR A 152 7.00 -1.38 18.14
N VAL A 153 6.46 -2.18 17.25
CA VAL A 153 5.25 -2.95 17.46
C VAL A 153 5.59 -4.43 17.36
N LEU A 154 5.18 -5.19 18.37
CA LEU A 154 5.18 -6.65 18.33
C LEU A 154 3.74 -7.11 18.29
N SER A 155 3.41 -7.99 17.38
CA SER A 155 2.09 -8.58 17.28
C SER A 155 2.16 -10.07 17.03
N ALA A 156 1.09 -10.78 17.37
CA ALA A 156 0.90 -12.17 17.01
C ALA A 156 -0.54 -12.38 16.59
N ARG A 157 -0.74 -13.12 15.51
CA ARG A 157 -2.06 -13.47 14.99
C ARG A 157 -2.20 -14.97 14.98
N LEU A 158 -3.32 -15.47 15.49
CA LEU A 158 -3.78 -16.83 15.30
C LEU A 158 -4.75 -16.83 14.12
N CYS A 159 -4.42 -17.58 13.07
CA CYS A 159 -5.25 -17.72 11.88
C CYS A 159 -5.94 -19.09 11.93
N CYS A 160 -7.26 -19.12 11.77
CA CYS A 160 -8.09 -20.33 11.76
C CYS A 160 -8.71 -20.50 10.37
#